data_c7e052d7f3a00934af80e333a0a8bec5
#
_entry.id   c7e052d7f3a00934af80e333a0a8bec5
#
_cell.length_a   1.000
_cell.length_b   1.000
_cell.length_c   1.000
_cell.angle_alpha   90.00
_cell.angle_beta   90.00
_cell.angle_gamma   90.00
#
_symmetry.space_group_name_H-M   'P 1'
#
loop_
_entity.id
_entity.type
_entity.pdbx_description
1 polymer ?
#
loop_
_entity_poly.entity_id
_entity_poly.type
_entity_poly.pdbx_seq_one_letter_code
_entity_poly.pdbx_strand_id
1 'polypeptide(L)'
;PMADINPRYVEVNFNHACNFKCSYCSPQFSTTWGQEINEHGAYPTQSPHNAPEHFVGDRKPIPHKDVNPYVDSFWQWWPDLYKDLKHFRMTGGEPLMDKNTFKVLDYVIDNPKEDLHLAITSNFNPPSSQVWDRYIDKLQKICVEGGIEHFMQYVSVDTWGEHAEYIRNGLNFDMLWTNVHRFLEKVPQRTSLTFIITYNNLSVLGIKELLWNILALRRRYSKDYQRIWFDTPILREPAWQSIKLLPEEYQMIHQEAIDFMQD
;
A
#
# COMPACT_ATOMS: atom_id res chain seq x y z
N PRO A 1 -12.81 -37.21 -6.50
CA PRO A 1 -13.38 -36.05 -5.82
C PRO A 1 -12.25 -35.07 -5.52
N MET A 2 -12.35 -33.82 -5.97
CA MET A 2 -11.44 -32.78 -5.53
C MET A 2 -11.70 -32.58 -4.04
N ALA A 3 -10.66 -32.62 -3.22
CA ALA A 3 -10.78 -32.25 -1.82
C ALA A 3 -11.16 -30.76 -1.76
N ASP A 4 -12.13 -30.42 -0.93
CA ASP A 4 -12.46 -29.03 -0.64
C ASP A 4 -11.37 -28.46 0.30
N ILE A 5 -10.44 -27.71 -0.26
CA ILE A 5 -9.25 -27.23 0.45
C ILE A 5 -9.21 -25.71 0.37
N ASN A 6 -9.21 -25.05 1.52
CA ASN A 6 -9.01 -23.60 1.61
C ASN A 6 -7.57 -23.21 1.28
N PRO A 7 -7.35 -22.07 0.62
CA PRO A 7 -6.03 -21.51 0.41
C PRO A 7 -5.40 -21.08 1.74
N ARG A 8 -4.08 -21.20 1.85
CA ARG A 8 -3.30 -20.72 3.01
C ARG A 8 -2.80 -19.29 2.85
N TYR A 9 -2.79 -18.77 1.63
CA TYR A 9 -2.47 -17.38 1.29
C TYR A 9 -3.62 -16.78 0.50
N VAL A 10 -4.11 -15.63 0.97
CA VAL A 10 -5.13 -14.85 0.28
C VAL A 10 -4.76 -13.37 0.32
N GLU A 11 -4.83 -12.72 -0.84
CA GLU A 11 -4.75 -11.26 -0.96
C GLU A 11 -6.08 -10.73 -1.50
N VAL A 12 -6.62 -9.69 -0.86
CA VAL A 12 -7.90 -9.10 -1.24
C VAL A 12 -7.80 -7.61 -1.49
N ASN A 13 -8.59 -7.18 -2.45
CA ASN A 13 -8.96 -5.80 -2.67
C ASN A 13 -10.48 -5.68 -2.48
N PHE A 14 -10.93 -5.08 -1.38
CA PHE A 14 -12.35 -4.95 -1.10
C PHE A 14 -13.04 -3.88 -1.95
N ASN A 15 -12.33 -2.79 -2.26
CA ASN A 15 -12.81 -1.74 -3.15
C ASN A 15 -11.67 -0.86 -3.67
N HIS A 16 -12.00 0.03 -4.61
CA HIS A 16 -11.06 0.96 -5.24
C HIS A 16 -11.09 2.39 -4.65
N ALA A 17 -11.76 2.59 -3.49
CA ALA A 17 -11.75 3.89 -2.83
C ALA A 17 -10.32 4.29 -2.47
N CYS A 18 -9.87 5.44 -2.95
CA CYS A 18 -8.54 5.98 -2.69
C CYS A 18 -8.60 7.51 -2.73
N ASN A 19 -7.91 8.15 -1.81
CA ASN A 19 -7.78 9.59 -1.73
C ASN A 19 -6.62 10.14 -2.58
N PHE A 20 -5.84 9.27 -3.27
CA PHE A 20 -4.74 9.65 -4.14
C PHE A 20 -5.06 9.39 -5.61
N LYS A 21 -4.40 10.15 -6.48
CA LYS A 21 -4.25 9.88 -7.91
C LYS A 21 -2.78 9.84 -8.29
N CYS A 22 -2.10 8.77 -7.90
CA CYS A 22 -0.70 8.56 -8.27
C CYS A 22 -0.53 8.54 -9.78
N SER A 23 0.54 9.14 -10.30
CA SER A 23 0.75 9.40 -11.73
C SER A 23 0.71 8.15 -12.63
N TYR A 24 0.98 7.00 -12.07
CA TYR A 24 0.99 5.69 -12.74
C TYR A 24 -0.22 4.80 -12.38
N CYS A 25 -1.14 5.29 -11.56
CA CYS A 25 -2.34 4.55 -11.15
C CYS A 25 -3.49 4.76 -12.15
N SER A 26 -4.62 4.14 -11.90
CA SER A 26 -5.78 4.14 -12.79
C SER A 26 -7.10 4.19 -12.03
N PRO A 27 -8.22 4.50 -12.71
CA PRO A 27 -9.57 4.44 -12.15
C PRO A 27 -9.98 3.08 -11.57
N GLN A 28 -9.32 1.98 -11.97
CA GLN A 28 -9.56 0.67 -11.39
C GLN A 28 -9.18 0.59 -9.91
N PHE A 29 -8.20 1.39 -9.48
CA PHE A 29 -7.62 1.36 -8.15
C PHE A 29 -7.76 2.69 -7.40
N SER A 30 -8.38 3.72 -8.03
CA SER A 30 -8.56 5.02 -7.39
C SER A 30 -9.84 5.72 -7.85
N THR A 31 -10.71 6.00 -6.88
CA THR A 31 -11.90 6.83 -7.10
C THR A 31 -11.55 8.26 -7.47
N THR A 32 -10.43 8.80 -6.97
CA THR A 32 -9.94 10.15 -7.31
C THR A 32 -9.53 10.22 -8.79
N TRP A 33 -8.90 9.16 -9.33
CA TRP A 33 -8.67 9.03 -10.77
C TRP A 33 -9.97 8.95 -11.57
N GLY A 34 -10.96 8.20 -11.06
CA GLY A 34 -12.27 8.13 -11.70
C GLY A 34 -12.95 9.50 -11.80
N GLN A 35 -12.86 10.32 -10.76
CA GLN A 35 -13.35 11.70 -10.78
C GLN A 35 -12.59 12.56 -11.80
N GLU A 36 -11.27 12.52 -11.80
CA GLU A 36 -10.43 13.28 -12.75
C GLU A 36 -10.79 12.97 -14.21
N ILE A 37 -10.91 11.69 -14.55
CA ILE A 37 -11.24 11.27 -15.91
C ILE A 37 -12.68 11.67 -16.31
N ASN A 38 -13.62 11.63 -15.37
CA ASN A 38 -14.99 12.08 -15.64
C ASN A 38 -15.09 13.59 -15.87
N GLU A 39 -14.24 14.38 -15.21
CA GLU A 39 -14.27 15.84 -15.32
C GLU A 39 -13.46 16.36 -16.51
N HIS A 40 -12.33 15.73 -16.82
CA HIS A 40 -11.34 16.26 -17.77
C HIS A 40 -11.06 15.34 -18.96
N GLY A 41 -11.56 14.12 -18.96
CA GLY A 41 -11.25 13.12 -19.99
C GLY A 41 -9.87 12.47 -19.82
N ALA A 42 -9.46 11.69 -20.83
CA ALA A 42 -8.15 11.05 -20.87
C ALA A 42 -7.01 12.06 -21.07
N TYR A 43 -5.81 11.72 -20.61
CA TYR A 43 -4.63 12.52 -20.92
C TYR A 43 -4.35 12.58 -22.42
N PRO A 44 -3.94 13.75 -22.94
CA PRO A 44 -3.65 13.94 -24.36
C PRO A 44 -2.29 13.35 -24.75
N THR A 45 -2.11 12.06 -24.54
CA THR A 45 -0.89 11.31 -24.87
C THR A 45 -1.11 10.51 -26.15
N GLN A 46 -0.03 10.21 -26.88
CA GLN A 46 -0.13 9.42 -28.13
C GLN A 46 -0.69 8.00 -27.86
N SER A 47 -0.27 7.39 -26.76
CA SER A 47 -0.90 6.18 -26.24
C SER A 47 -1.90 6.58 -25.15
N PRO A 48 -3.19 6.34 -25.32
CA PRO A 48 -4.18 6.67 -24.32
C PRO A 48 -3.83 5.98 -22.99
N HIS A 49 -3.64 6.80 -21.96
CA HIS A 49 -3.50 6.31 -20.59
C HIS A 49 -4.72 6.79 -19.81
N ASN A 50 -5.34 5.87 -19.10
CA ASN A 50 -6.56 6.14 -18.33
C ASN A 50 -7.72 6.68 -19.20
N ALA A 51 -7.78 6.30 -20.47
CA ALA A 51 -8.91 6.66 -21.34
C ALA A 51 -10.20 6.00 -20.83
N PRO A 52 -11.36 6.71 -20.82
CA PRO A 52 -12.62 6.19 -20.29
C PRO A 52 -13.05 4.84 -20.88
N GLU A 53 -12.78 4.59 -22.15
CA GLU A 53 -13.06 3.34 -22.85
C GLU A 53 -12.31 2.12 -22.31
N HIS A 54 -11.24 2.31 -21.57
CA HIS A 54 -10.51 1.23 -20.91
C HIS A 54 -11.20 0.71 -19.64
N PHE A 55 -12.21 1.44 -19.14
CA PHE A 55 -12.89 1.15 -17.88
C PHE A 55 -14.40 0.93 -18.08
N VAL A 56 -14.78 0.29 -19.19
CA VAL A 56 -16.18 -0.07 -19.51
C VAL A 56 -16.38 -1.58 -19.39
N GLY A 57 -17.65 -1.99 -19.28
CA GLY A 57 -18.02 -3.41 -19.14
C GLY A 57 -17.33 -4.05 -17.93
N ASP A 58 -16.76 -5.24 -18.13
CA ASP A 58 -16.11 -6.02 -17.07
C ASP A 58 -14.85 -5.38 -16.47
N ARG A 59 -14.34 -4.33 -17.12
CA ARG A 59 -13.19 -3.55 -16.60
C ARG A 59 -13.61 -2.40 -15.69
N LYS A 60 -14.90 -2.12 -15.61
CA LYS A 60 -15.42 -1.08 -14.71
C LYS A 60 -15.45 -1.64 -13.29
N PRO A 61 -14.76 -1.01 -12.33
CA PRO A 61 -14.88 -1.43 -10.94
C PRO A 61 -16.30 -1.21 -10.43
N ILE A 62 -16.76 -2.09 -9.54
CA ILE A 62 -18.02 -1.88 -8.82
C ILE A 62 -17.88 -0.61 -8.00
N PRO A 63 -18.79 0.38 -8.12
CA PRO A 63 -18.68 1.61 -7.36
C PRO A 63 -18.56 1.33 -5.86
N HIS A 64 -17.65 2.01 -5.19
CA HIS A 64 -17.30 1.73 -3.78
C HIS A 64 -18.49 1.91 -2.79
N LYS A 65 -19.54 2.59 -3.22
CA LYS A 65 -20.78 2.79 -2.43
C LYS A 65 -21.86 1.75 -2.72
N ASP A 66 -21.69 0.97 -3.79
CA ASP A 66 -22.67 -0.03 -4.21
C ASP A 66 -22.46 -1.35 -3.47
N VAL A 67 -23.49 -2.18 -3.48
CA VAL A 67 -23.38 -3.57 -2.97
C VAL A 67 -22.43 -4.33 -3.87
N ASN A 68 -21.41 -4.93 -3.25
CA ASN A 68 -20.45 -5.77 -3.97
C ASN A 68 -20.68 -7.25 -3.61
N PRO A 69 -21.27 -8.05 -4.53
CA PRO A 69 -21.60 -9.45 -4.25
C PRO A 69 -20.36 -10.32 -3.95
N TYR A 70 -19.18 -9.92 -4.44
CA TYR A 70 -17.92 -10.64 -4.14
C TYR A 70 -17.50 -10.42 -2.69
N VAL A 71 -17.72 -9.21 -2.15
CA VAL A 71 -17.47 -8.93 -0.72
C VAL A 71 -18.44 -9.69 0.17
N ASP A 72 -19.72 -9.78 -0.24
CA ASP A 72 -20.72 -10.55 0.51
C ASP A 72 -20.36 -12.04 0.53
N SER A 73 -19.96 -12.60 -0.61
CA SER A 73 -19.50 -13.99 -0.73
C SER A 73 -18.23 -14.24 0.07
N PHE A 74 -17.29 -13.29 0.06
CA PHE A 74 -16.09 -13.35 0.91
C PHE A 74 -16.44 -13.47 2.39
N TRP A 75 -17.37 -12.67 2.88
CA TRP A 75 -17.76 -12.70 4.30
C TRP A 75 -18.54 -13.97 4.70
N GLN A 76 -19.25 -14.59 3.76
CA GLN A 76 -19.86 -15.91 3.97
C GLN A 76 -18.78 -16.99 4.10
N TRP A 77 -17.72 -16.90 3.30
CA TRP A 77 -16.61 -17.85 3.32
C TRP A 77 -15.61 -17.60 4.46
N TRP A 78 -15.46 -16.37 4.91
CA TRP A 78 -14.41 -15.93 5.83
C TRP A 78 -14.27 -16.80 7.10
N PRO A 79 -15.31 -17.21 7.82
CA PRO A 79 -15.16 -18.01 9.03
C PRO A 79 -14.53 -19.39 8.76
N ASP A 80 -14.78 -19.96 7.59
CA ASP A 80 -14.20 -21.24 7.20
C ASP A 80 -12.77 -21.06 6.65
N LEU A 81 -12.57 -20.12 5.76
CA LEU A 81 -11.25 -19.73 5.23
C LEU A 81 -10.26 -19.43 6.37
N TYR A 82 -10.69 -18.66 7.38
CA TYR A 82 -9.82 -18.20 8.46
C TYR A 82 -9.18 -19.34 9.26
N LYS A 83 -9.83 -20.50 9.35
CA LYS A 83 -9.29 -21.68 10.07
C LYS A 83 -7.97 -22.16 9.46
N ASP A 84 -7.87 -22.16 8.11
CA ASP A 84 -6.74 -22.70 7.37
C ASP A 84 -5.73 -21.63 6.93
N LEU A 85 -6.12 -20.36 7.03
CA LEU A 85 -5.36 -19.22 6.54
C LEU A 85 -4.05 -19.03 7.33
N LYS A 86 -2.93 -18.87 6.62
CA LYS A 86 -1.62 -18.58 7.20
C LYS A 86 -1.15 -17.16 6.85
N HIS A 87 -1.49 -16.68 5.66
CA HIS A 87 -1.13 -15.35 5.19
C HIS A 87 -2.37 -14.66 4.63
N PHE A 88 -2.66 -13.49 5.17
CA PHE A 88 -3.74 -12.65 4.67
C PHE A 88 -3.25 -11.24 4.42
N ARG A 89 -3.42 -10.75 3.19
CA ARG A 89 -3.01 -9.41 2.80
C ARG A 89 -4.19 -8.60 2.28
N MET A 90 -4.32 -7.38 2.75
CA MET A 90 -5.29 -6.40 2.26
C MET A 90 -4.58 -5.33 1.45
N THR A 91 -5.08 -5.14 0.22
CA THR A 91 -4.61 -4.15 -0.75
C THR A 91 -5.80 -3.40 -1.34
N GLY A 92 -5.62 -2.72 -2.45
CA GLY A 92 -6.70 -2.10 -3.22
C GLY A 92 -6.46 -0.64 -3.49
N GLY A 93 -7.50 0.18 -3.34
CA GLY A 93 -7.38 1.63 -3.36
C GLY A 93 -6.55 2.10 -2.15
N GLU A 94 -7.21 2.55 -1.10
CA GLU A 94 -6.60 2.76 0.21
C GLU A 94 -7.35 1.94 1.26
N PRO A 95 -6.76 0.86 1.80
CA PRO A 95 -7.43 0.00 2.77
C PRO A 95 -7.92 0.70 4.04
N LEU A 96 -7.28 1.78 4.47
CA LEU A 96 -7.73 2.54 5.65
C LEU A 96 -9.00 3.36 5.38
N MET A 97 -9.46 3.44 4.13
CA MET A 97 -10.76 4.00 3.76
C MET A 97 -11.87 2.95 3.69
N ASP A 98 -11.54 1.66 3.82
CA ASP A 98 -12.50 0.57 3.69
C ASP A 98 -12.95 0.02 5.04
N LYS A 99 -14.27 -0.01 5.25
CA LYS A 99 -14.87 -0.62 6.45
C LYS A 99 -14.55 -2.11 6.63
N ASN A 100 -14.32 -2.83 5.51
CA ASN A 100 -14.00 -4.25 5.57
C ASN A 100 -12.59 -4.51 6.10
N THR A 101 -11.65 -3.60 5.87
CA THR A 101 -10.33 -3.65 6.52
C THR A 101 -10.47 -3.66 8.04
N PHE A 102 -11.25 -2.72 8.56
CA PHE A 102 -11.50 -2.64 10.01
C PHE A 102 -12.30 -3.83 10.53
N LYS A 103 -13.24 -4.35 9.74
CA LYS A 103 -14.00 -5.56 10.10
C LYS A 103 -13.07 -6.80 10.18
N VAL A 104 -12.07 -6.92 9.29
CA VAL A 104 -11.04 -7.97 9.41
C VAL A 104 -10.25 -7.80 10.69
N LEU A 105 -9.78 -6.58 11.00
CA LEU A 105 -9.02 -6.33 12.22
C LEU A 105 -9.84 -6.65 13.48
N ASP A 106 -11.12 -6.28 13.50
CA ASP A 106 -12.03 -6.65 14.59
C ASP A 106 -12.17 -8.16 14.73
N TYR A 107 -12.37 -8.86 13.62
CA TYR A 107 -12.47 -10.31 13.62
C TYR A 107 -11.21 -10.99 14.18
N VAL A 108 -10.01 -10.49 13.79
CA VAL A 108 -8.74 -11.01 14.29
C VAL A 108 -8.56 -10.76 15.78
N ILE A 109 -9.03 -9.61 16.30
CA ILE A 109 -9.02 -9.32 17.73
C ILE A 109 -9.91 -10.30 18.48
N ASP A 110 -11.11 -10.56 17.96
CA ASP A 110 -12.10 -11.46 18.60
C ASP A 110 -11.74 -12.94 18.43
N ASN A 111 -10.91 -13.28 17.43
CA ASN A 111 -10.51 -14.65 17.10
C ASN A 111 -8.98 -14.72 16.91
N PRO A 112 -8.19 -14.66 17.98
CA PRO A 112 -6.73 -14.73 17.89
C PRO A 112 -6.25 -15.99 17.17
N LYS A 113 -5.23 -15.85 16.32
CA LYS A 113 -4.65 -16.94 15.53
C LYS A 113 -3.13 -16.82 15.46
N GLU A 114 -2.45 -17.51 16.39
CA GLU A 114 -1.00 -17.38 16.63
C GLU A 114 -0.10 -17.69 15.44
N ASP A 115 -0.61 -18.36 14.42
CA ASP A 115 0.12 -18.72 13.20
C ASP A 115 -0.29 -17.90 11.97
N LEU A 116 -1.00 -16.77 12.18
CA LEU A 116 -1.43 -15.87 11.13
C LEU A 116 -0.37 -14.78 10.87
N HIS A 117 0.03 -14.64 9.61
CA HIS A 117 0.71 -13.48 9.08
C HIS A 117 -0.31 -12.54 8.42
N LEU A 118 -0.50 -11.37 8.99
CA LEU A 118 -1.41 -10.36 8.47
C LEU A 118 -0.62 -9.23 7.81
N ALA A 119 -1.08 -8.73 6.67
CA ALA A 119 -0.44 -7.63 5.97
C ALA A 119 -1.45 -6.61 5.44
N ILE A 120 -1.05 -5.33 5.45
CA ILE A 120 -1.83 -4.23 4.87
C ILE A 120 -0.90 -3.34 4.06
N THR A 121 -1.34 -2.97 2.84
CA THR A 121 -0.67 -1.97 2.02
C THR A 121 -1.43 -0.66 2.14
N SER A 122 -0.78 0.42 2.60
CA SER A 122 -1.42 1.72 2.81
C SER A 122 -0.52 2.87 2.35
N ASN A 123 -1.15 3.97 1.96
CA ASN A 123 -0.46 5.22 1.66
C ASN A 123 -0.09 6.03 2.92
N PHE A 124 -0.49 5.60 4.10
CA PHE A 124 -0.25 6.25 5.40
C PHE A 124 -0.74 7.70 5.51
N ASN A 125 -1.66 8.09 4.63
CA ASN A 125 -2.38 9.36 4.67
C ASN A 125 -3.89 9.10 4.82
N PRO A 126 -4.33 8.65 5.98
CA PRO A 126 -5.73 8.33 6.23
C PRO A 126 -6.59 9.60 6.11
N PRO A 127 -7.91 9.44 5.83
CA PRO A 127 -8.81 10.57 5.63
C PRO A 127 -9.00 11.44 6.88
N SER A 128 -8.65 10.94 8.06
CA SER A 128 -8.68 11.70 9.32
C SER A 128 -7.78 11.08 10.39
N SER A 129 -7.44 11.88 11.40
CA SER A 129 -6.69 11.40 12.58
C SER A 129 -7.43 10.31 13.35
N GLN A 130 -8.76 10.37 13.41
CA GLN A 130 -9.60 9.35 14.08
C GLN A 130 -9.47 7.98 13.41
N VAL A 131 -9.39 7.95 12.07
CA VAL A 131 -9.16 6.69 11.33
C VAL A 131 -7.79 6.14 11.66
N TRP A 132 -6.77 7.01 11.71
CA TRP A 132 -5.41 6.60 12.08
C TRP A 132 -5.33 6.07 13.51
N ASP A 133 -5.89 6.79 14.48
CA ASP A 133 -5.87 6.40 15.89
C ASP A 133 -6.59 5.06 16.07
N ARG A 134 -7.78 4.89 15.49
CA ARG A 134 -8.49 3.62 15.49
C ARG A 134 -7.66 2.47 14.89
N TYR A 135 -6.92 2.74 13.81
CA TYR A 135 -6.05 1.76 13.18
C TYR A 135 -4.92 1.32 14.11
N ILE A 136 -4.20 2.26 14.68
CA ILE A 136 -3.10 1.99 15.62
C ILE A 136 -3.60 1.25 16.86
N ASP A 137 -4.73 1.66 17.44
CA ASP A 137 -5.32 0.98 18.60
C ASP A 137 -5.64 -0.49 18.32
N LYS A 138 -6.17 -0.80 17.13
CA LYS A 138 -6.41 -2.19 16.73
C LYS A 138 -5.12 -2.98 16.55
N LEU A 139 -4.11 -2.39 15.93
CA LEU A 139 -2.81 -3.05 15.77
C LEU A 139 -2.12 -3.29 17.11
N GLN A 140 -2.26 -2.39 18.08
CA GLN A 140 -1.75 -2.62 19.43
C GLN A 140 -2.40 -3.88 20.06
N LYS A 141 -3.71 -4.01 19.98
CA LYS A 141 -4.41 -5.20 20.46
C LYS A 141 -3.93 -6.47 19.75
N ILE A 142 -3.82 -6.44 18.44
CA ILE A 142 -3.44 -7.62 17.64
C ILE A 142 -1.97 -8.01 17.87
N CYS A 143 -1.05 -7.03 17.87
CA CYS A 143 0.39 -7.30 17.82
C CYS A 143 1.06 -7.25 19.19
N VAL A 144 0.67 -6.30 20.05
CA VAL A 144 1.32 -6.08 21.36
C VAL A 144 0.70 -6.97 22.42
N GLU A 145 -0.65 -7.03 22.49
CA GLU A 145 -1.35 -7.89 23.46
C GLU A 145 -1.30 -9.37 23.03
N GLY A 146 -1.03 -9.63 21.75
CA GLY A 146 -0.83 -10.95 21.18
C GLY A 146 -2.09 -11.56 20.58
N GLY A 147 -2.04 -11.93 19.32
CA GLY A 147 -3.18 -12.52 18.60
C GLY A 147 -2.79 -13.11 17.26
N ILE A 148 -1.59 -12.77 16.77
CA ILE A 148 -1.06 -13.27 15.49
C ILE A 148 0.44 -13.54 15.57
N GLU A 149 0.98 -14.27 14.60
CA GLU A 149 2.43 -14.50 14.45
C GLU A 149 3.14 -13.20 14.09
N HIS A 150 2.68 -12.52 13.03
CA HIS A 150 3.36 -11.34 12.52
C HIS A 150 2.42 -10.42 11.75
N PHE A 151 2.68 -9.10 11.85
CA PHE A 151 2.03 -8.08 11.04
C PHE A 151 3.04 -7.38 10.13
N MET A 152 2.78 -7.39 8.83
CA MET A 152 3.58 -6.66 7.84
C MET A 152 2.83 -5.41 7.37
N GLN A 153 3.38 -4.25 7.66
CA GLN A 153 2.91 -2.99 7.11
C GLN A 153 3.67 -2.65 5.83
N TYR A 154 2.97 -2.59 4.71
CA TYR A 154 3.51 -2.03 3.48
C TYR A 154 3.11 -0.55 3.38
N VAL A 155 4.10 0.31 3.18
CA VAL A 155 3.93 1.76 3.03
C VAL A 155 4.35 2.16 1.63
N SER A 156 3.42 2.77 0.90
CA SER A 156 3.68 3.17 -0.48
C SER A 156 4.29 4.57 -0.54
N VAL A 157 5.56 4.67 -0.96
CA VAL A 157 6.27 5.93 -1.19
C VAL A 157 7.36 5.71 -2.25
N ASP A 158 7.52 6.62 -3.20
CA ASP A 158 8.40 6.37 -4.35
C ASP A 158 9.72 7.14 -4.29
N THR A 159 9.77 8.21 -3.50
CA THR A 159 10.92 9.09 -3.32
C THR A 159 10.71 9.98 -2.10
N TRP A 160 11.53 11.01 -1.88
CA TRP A 160 11.48 11.89 -0.72
C TRP A 160 10.75 13.20 -1.00
N GLY A 161 10.02 13.72 0.01
CA GLY A 161 9.50 15.08 0.09
C GLY A 161 8.53 15.46 -1.05
N GLU A 162 8.69 16.66 -1.57
CA GLU A 162 7.84 17.24 -2.62
C GLU A 162 7.80 16.39 -3.90
N HIS A 163 8.89 15.70 -4.23
CA HIS A 163 8.91 14.78 -5.36
C HIS A 163 7.94 13.60 -5.16
N ALA A 164 7.83 13.09 -3.93
CA ALA A 164 6.86 12.04 -3.61
C ALA A 164 5.42 12.56 -3.74
N GLU A 165 5.14 13.79 -3.28
CA GLU A 165 3.84 14.44 -3.40
C GLU A 165 3.46 14.69 -4.87
N TYR A 166 4.44 15.03 -5.72
CA TYR A 166 4.22 15.18 -7.15
C TYR A 166 3.82 13.85 -7.83
N ILE A 167 4.54 12.77 -7.52
CA ILE A 167 4.25 11.44 -8.09
C ILE A 167 2.91 10.90 -7.58
N ARG A 168 2.64 11.09 -6.29
CA ARG A 168 1.46 10.60 -5.59
C ARG A 168 0.52 11.74 -5.22
N ASN A 169 -0.07 12.38 -6.23
CA ASN A 169 -0.98 13.51 -5.99
C ASN A 169 -2.06 13.16 -4.95
N GLY A 170 -2.14 13.97 -3.90
CA GLY A 170 -2.94 13.75 -2.69
C GLY A 170 -2.11 13.35 -1.46
N LEU A 171 -0.83 12.99 -1.64
CA LEU A 171 0.09 12.72 -0.54
C LEU A 171 0.41 14.02 0.22
N ASN A 172 0.36 13.97 1.53
CA ASN A 172 1.05 14.89 2.43
C ASN A 172 2.24 14.13 3.03
N PHE A 173 3.44 14.48 2.64
CA PHE A 173 4.65 13.74 2.99
C PHE A 173 4.97 13.82 4.48
N ASP A 174 4.75 14.97 5.11
CA ASP A 174 4.97 15.16 6.55
C ASP A 174 4.03 14.28 7.38
N MET A 175 2.76 14.17 6.95
CA MET A 175 1.79 13.27 7.57
C MET A 175 2.23 11.81 7.43
N LEU A 176 2.64 11.38 6.24
CA LEU A 176 3.16 10.02 6.00
C LEU A 176 4.31 9.72 6.96
N TRP A 177 5.32 10.60 6.99
CA TRP A 177 6.51 10.38 7.80
C TRP A 177 6.23 10.39 9.30
N THR A 178 5.37 11.30 9.75
CA THR A 178 4.85 11.31 11.13
C THR A 178 4.15 9.99 11.47
N ASN A 179 3.31 9.49 10.58
CA ASN A 179 2.59 8.23 10.78
C ASN A 179 3.50 7.01 10.76
N VAL A 180 4.59 7.03 9.98
CA VAL A 180 5.66 6.02 10.05
C VAL A 180 6.27 5.96 11.45
N HIS A 181 6.67 7.09 12.01
CA HIS A 181 7.20 7.14 13.36
C HIS A 181 6.19 6.66 14.41
N ARG A 182 4.95 7.16 14.33
CA ARG A 182 3.87 6.75 15.25
C ARG A 182 3.61 5.23 15.20
N PHE A 183 3.59 4.63 14.01
CA PHE A 183 3.44 3.18 13.86
C PHE A 183 4.60 2.43 14.51
N LEU A 184 5.85 2.82 14.22
CA LEU A 184 7.04 2.16 14.74
C LEU A 184 7.18 2.28 16.28
N GLU A 185 6.68 3.38 16.85
CA GLU A 185 6.68 3.61 18.31
C GLU A 185 5.54 2.90 19.02
N LYS A 186 4.34 2.93 18.44
CA LYS A 186 3.12 2.43 19.10
C LYS A 186 2.90 0.93 18.93
N VAL A 187 3.44 0.34 17.85
CA VAL A 187 3.29 -1.09 17.54
C VAL A 187 4.67 -1.73 17.38
N PRO A 188 5.47 -1.84 18.47
CA PRO A 188 6.86 -2.28 18.38
C PRO A 188 7.06 -3.79 18.24
N GLN A 189 6.04 -4.59 18.59
CA GLN A 189 6.17 -6.05 18.67
C GLN A 189 5.48 -6.75 17.50
N ARG A 190 6.04 -7.86 17.05
CA ARG A 190 5.48 -8.72 15.99
C ARG A 190 5.16 -7.97 14.71
N THR A 191 5.89 -6.87 14.42
CA THR A 191 5.62 -6.04 13.25
C THR A 191 6.87 -5.77 12.44
N SER A 192 6.68 -5.69 11.13
CA SER A 192 7.65 -5.12 10.20
C SER A 192 6.99 -4.05 9.33
N LEU A 193 7.79 -3.12 8.86
CA LEU A 193 7.39 -2.09 7.92
C LEU A 193 8.25 -2.22 6.66
N THR A 194 7.61 -2.31 5.51
CA THR A 194 8.27 -2.35 4.21
C THR A 194 7.82 -1.17 3.37
N PHE A 195 8.75 -0.31 2.98
CA PHE A 195 8.49 0.73 2.00
C PHE A 195 8.41 0.09 0.61
N ILE A 196 7.27 0.25 -0.08
CA ILE A 196 7.12 -0.13 -1.48
C ILE A 196 7.40 1.11 -2.31
N ILE A 197 8.54 1.06 -3.00
CA ILE A 197 9.06 2.16 -3.83
C ILE A 197 8.82 1.77 -5.28
N THR A 198 7.69 2.19 -5.88
CA THR A 198 7.45 1.97 -7.32
C THR A 198 8.41 2.82 -8.13
N TYR A 199 9.60 2.24 -8.38
CA TYR A 199 10.73 2.97 -8.91
C TYR A 199 10.53 3.36 -10.37
N ASN A 200 10.60 4.66 -10.64
CA ASN A 200 10.33 5.28 -11.93
C ASN A 200 11.26 6.47 -12.17
N ASN A 201 11.25 7.05 -13.38
CA ASN A 201 12.14 8.15 -13.73
C ASN A 201 11.95 9.42 -12.87
N LEU A 202 10.77 9.64 -12.30
CA LEU A 202 10.51 10.78 -11.41
C LEU A 202 11.01 10.55 -9.98
N SER A 203 11.33 9.30 -9.61
CA SER A 203 11.81 8.95 -8.27
C SER A 203 13.27 9.33 -8.03
N VAL A 204 14.05 9.48 -9.10
CA VAL A 204 15.52 9.52 -9.06
C VAL A 204 16.07 10.62 -8.18
N LEU A 205 15.48 11.84 -8.25
CA LEU A 205 16.03 13.00 -7.54
C LEU A 205 16.01 12.89 -6.01
N GLY A 206 15.05 12.21 -5.44
CA GLY A 206 14.92 12.09 -3.98
C GLY A 206 15.14 10.69 -3.43
N ILE A 207 15.49 9.70 -4.26
CA ILE A 207 15.60 8.31 -3.82
C ILE A 207 16.72 8.09 -2.79
N LYS A 208 17.88 8.70 -3.00
CA LYS A 208 19.02 8.61 -2.07
C LYS A 208 18.66 9.16 -0.69
N GLU A 209 17.92 10.27 -0.65
CA GLU A 209 17.44 10.85 0.61
C GLU A 209 16.42 9.94 1.31
N LEU A 210 15.50 9.34 0.56
CA LEU A 210 14.59 8.35 1.11
C LEU A 210 15.34 7.16 1.71
N LEU A 211 16.31 6.60 1.01
CA LEU A 211 17.14 5.48 1.48
C LEU A 211 17.93 5.83 2.73
N TRP A 212 18.51 7.04 2.78
CA TRP A 212 19.19 7.56 3.97
C TRP A 212 18.25 7.61 5.19
N ASN A 213 17.04 8.12 5.02
CA ASN A 213 16.05 8.19 6.09
C ASN A 213 15.52 6.81 6.50
N ILE A 214 15.38 5.87 5.57
CA ILE A 214 15.07 4.46 5.89
C ILE A 214 16.20 3.86 6.74
N LEU A 215 17.46 4.12 6.41
CA LEU A 215 18.59 3.68 7.23
C LEU A 215 18.57 4.29 8.64
N ALA A 216 18.21 5.57 8.75
CA ALA A 216 18.04 6.22 10.05
C ALA A 216 16.91 5.58 10.89
N LEU A 217 15.78 5.23 10.26
CA LEU A 217 14.70 4.47 10.92
C LEU A 217 15.18 3.08 11.37
N ARG A 218 15.95 2.36 10.53
CA ARG A 218 16.53 1.06 10.91
C ARG A 218 17.40 1.18 12.17
N ARG A 219 18.30 2.17 12.21
CA ARG A 219 19.19 2.42 13.36
C ARG A 219 18.40 2.75 14.63
N ARG A 220 17.27 3.45 14.50
CA ARG A 220 16.45 3.87 15.64
C ARG A 220 15.53 2.76 16.15
N TYR A 221 14.88 2.00 15.25
CA TYR A 221 13.76 1.12 15.61
C TYR A 221 14.01 -0.38 15.38
N SER A 222 15.17 -0.79 14.88
CA SER A 222 15.52 -2.21 14.66
C SER A 222 16.61 -2.68 15.63
N LYS A 223 16.41 -2.43 16.94
CA LYS A 223 17.42 -2.76 17.97
C LYS A 223 17.51 -4.26 18.26
N ASP A 224 16.35 -4.91 18.39
CA ASP A 224 16.27 -6.31 18.77
C ASP A 224 16.21 -7.25 17.56
N TYR A 225 15.55 -6.79 16.48
CA TYR A 225 15.47 -7.50 15.20
C TYR A 225 15.26 -6.51 14.07
N GLN A 226 15.67 -6.93 12.85
CA GLN A 226 15.45 -6.12 11.64
C GLN A 226 13.97 -6.11 11.29
N ARG A 227 13.33 -4.93 11.42
CA ARG A 227 11.88 -4.76 11.19
C ARG A 227 11.51 -3.74 10.13
N ILE A 228 12.51 -3.10 9.51
CA ILE A 228 12.28 -2.06 8.49
C ILE A 228 12.96 -2.49 7.21
N TRP A 229 12.18 -2.57 6.14
CA TRP A 229 12.57 -3.06 4.83
C TRP A 229 12.15 -2.08 3.76
N PHE A 230 12.66 -2.24 2.56
CA PHE A 230 12.14 -1.62 1.36
C PHE A 230 12.19 -2.62 0.21
N ASP A 231 11.30 -2.42 -0.76
CA ASP A 231 11.23 -3.13 -2.02
C ASP A 231 11.09 -2.11 -3.15
N THR A 232 11.78 -2.35 -4.27
CA THR A 232 11.86 -1.42 -5.41
C THR A 232 11.30 -2.05 -6.68
N PRO A 233 9.98 -2.34 -6.75
CA PRO A 233 9.38 -2.79 -7.99
C PRO A 233 9.57 -1.73 -9.08
N ILE A 234 10.02 -2.17 -10.25
CA ILE A 234 10.22 -1.29 -11.41
C ILE A 234 8.88 -1.03 -12.07
N LEU A 235 8.56 0.25 -12.28
CA LEU A 235 7.37 0.67 -13.01
C LEU A 235 7.45 0.24 -14.48
N ARG A 236 6.42 -0.49 -14.95
CA ARG A 236 6.29 -0.94 -16.35
C ARG A 236 5.35 -0.05 -17.14
N GLU A 237 4.25 0.34 -16.54
CA GLU A 237 3.21 1.18 -17.14
C GLU A 237 2.84 2.33 -16.20
N PRO A 238 2.65 3.56 -16.73
CA PRO A 238 2.83 3.95 -18.13
C PRO A 238 4.31 3.97 -18.55
N ALA A 239 4.60 3.54 -19.79
CA ALA A 239 5.97 3.36 -20.29
C ALA A 239 6.84 4.63 -20.24
N TRP A 240 6.24 5.82 -20.38
CA TRP A 240 6.98 7.10 -20.30
C TRP A 240 7.49 7.45 -18.89
N GLN A 241 7.04 6.75 -17.86
CA GLN A 241 7.58 6.88 -16.50
C GLN A 241 8.62 5.80 -16.16
N SER A 242 8.98 4.97 -17.14
CA SER A 242 9.99 3.94 -16.93
C SER A 242 11.36 4.54 -16.65
N ILE A 243 12.06 3.98 -15.66
CA ILE A 243 13.46 4.33 -15.36
C ILE A 243 14.39 4.15 -16.57
N LYS A 244 14.04 3.29 -17.53
CA LYS A 244 14.80 3.07 -18.76
C LYS A 244 14.85 4.28 -19.68
N LEU A 245 13.97 5.26 -19.48
CA LEU A 245 13.93 6.51 -20.26
C LEU A 245 14.66 7.64 -19.56
N LEU A 246 15.41 7.35 -18.50
CA LEU A 246 16.15 8.36 -17.76
C LEU A 246 17.20 9.04 -18.65
N PRO A 247 17.16 10.38 -18.81
CA PRO A 247 18.19 11.12 -19.54
C PRO A 247 19.58 10.92 -18.95
N GLU A 248 20.61 11.00 -19.78
CA GLU A 248 22.00 10.73 -19.41
C GLU A 248 22.46 11.59 -18.23
N GLU A 249 22.07 12.86 -18.18
CA GLU A 249 22.38 13.78 -17.08
C GLU A 249 21.92 13.35 -15.70
N TYR A 250 20.89 12.48 -15.61
CA TYR A 250 20.39 11.93 -14.35
C TYR A 250 20.98 10.57 -13.98
N GLN A 251 21.75 9.95 -14.87
CA GLN A 251 22.35 8.62 -14.61
C GLN A 251 23.33 8.67 -13.46
N MET A 252 24.07 9.77 -13.30
CA MET A 252 24.99 9.96 -12.16
C MET A 252 24.24 9.94 -10.83
N ILE A 253 23.09 10.63 -10.75
CA ILE A 253 22.27 10.67 -9.52
C ILE A 253 21.72 9.28 -9.20
N HIS A 254 21.31 8.54 -10.23
CA HIS A 254 20.89 7.15 -10.07
C HIS A 254 22.06 6.27 -9.58
N GLN A 255 23.26 6.42 -10.14
CA GLN A 255 24.44 5.68 -9.71
C GLN A 255 24.81 5.98 -8.26
N GLU A 256 24.72 7.23 -7.81
CA GLU A 256 24.96 7.58 -6.40
C GLU A 256 24.03 6.88 -5.41
N ALA A 257 22.77 6.62 -5.81
CA ALA A 257 21.84 5.84 -4.97
C ALA A 257 22.21 4.36 -4.93
N ILE A 258 22.71 3.82 -6.05
CA ILE A 258 23.23 2.43 -6.12
C ILE A 258 24.45 2.28 -5.22
N ASP A 259 25.42 3.19 -5.36
CA ASP A 259 26.66 3.18 -4.56
C ASP A 259 26.33 3.27 -3.07
N PHE A 260 25.41 4.15 -2.69
CA PHE A 260 24.94 4.26 -1.29
C PHE A 260 24.32 2.97 -0.74
N MET A 261 23.71 2.13 -1.57
CA MET A 261 23.16 0.85 -1.12
C MET A 261 24.22 -0.25 -1.01
N GLN A 262 25.39 -0.08 -1.63
CA GLN A 262 26.50 -1.04 -1.57
C GLN A 262 27.43 -0.80 -0.38
N ASP A 263 27.51 0.45 0.11
CA ASP A 263 28.27 0.86 1.30
C ASP A 263 27.53 0.51 2.62
#